data_c8f82e83a53d4166775af35512a86401
#
_entry.id   c8f82e83a53d4166775af35512a86401
#
_cell.length_a   1.000
_cell.length_b   1.000
_cell.length_c   1.000
_cell.angle_alpha   90.00
_cell.angle_beta   90.00
_cell.angle_gamma   90.00
#
_symmetry.space_group_name_H-M   'P 1'
#
loop_
_entity.id
_entity.type
_entity.pdbx_description
1 polymer ?
#
loop_
_entity_poly.entity_id
_entity_poly.type
_entity_poly.pdbx_seq_one_letter_code
_entity_poly.pdbx_strand_id
1 'polypeptide(L)'
;MTTGNIFSSCTDDFEKLNTSNIQVDPADLPFAAQCTEPMTYCYPPQQNMFQFWTNLTIDLYGGYFMTPNGNFTNGDMGENRGHSGGMYENYYLHIFNNTRRIIAQCDASGERGLSGVMRIVQAYGTLMTTDAYGPIPYSSILSGENEVYFEFDSQKDLYKAMLEDLSTAITDI
;
A
#
# COMPACT_ATOMS: atom_id res chain seq x y z
N MET A 1 -60.01 -15.39 7.34
CA MET A 1 -59.29 -15.11 6.10
C MET A 1 -57.91 -14.61 6.51
N THR A 2 -56.94 -15.48 6.56
CA THR A 2 -55.55 -15.19 6.90
C THR A 2 -54.79 -14.89 5.63
N THR A 3 -54.44 -13.63 5.42
CA THR A 3 -53.54 -13.21 4.33
C THR A 3 -52.12 -13.69 4.65
N GLY A 4 -51.73 -14.75 3.96
CA GLY A 4 -50.36 -15.24 4.00
C GLY A 4 -49.42 -14.23 3.38
N ASN A 5 -48.37 -13.81 4.12
CA ASN A 5 -47.28 -13.03 3.63
C ASN A 5 -46.46 -13.87 2.60
N ILE A 6 -46.63 -13.57 1.33
CA ILE A 6 -45.78 -14.10 0.24
C ILE A 6 -44.62 -13.12 0.01
N PHE A 7 -43.74 -12.97 0.99
CA PHE A 7 -42.42 -12.41 0.81
C PHE A 7 -41.40 -13.43 1.30
N SER A 8 -41.31 -14.56 0.58
CA SER A 8 -40.10 -15.36 0.62
C SER A 8 -39.07 -14.63 -0.23
N SER A 9 -38.25 -13.84 0.43
CA SER A 9 -37.07 -13.23 -0.15
C SER A 9 -36.10 -14.36 -0.50
N CYS A 10 -35.59 -14.37 -1.72
CA CYS A 10 -34.53 -15.30 -2.18
C CYS A 10 -33.16 -14.97 -1.53
N THR A 11 -33.14 -14.53 -0.28
CA THR A 11 -31.95 -14.13 0.45
C THR A 11 -31.38 -15.21 1.35
N ASP A 12 -32.05 -16.35 1.50
CA ASP A 12 -31.64 -17.44 2.40
C ASP A 12 -30.28 -18.08 2.01
N ASP A 13 -29.88 -18.00 0.76
CA ASP A 13 -28.59 -18.49 0.27
C ASP A 13 -27.57 -17.36 -0.03
N PHE A 14 -27.92 -16.10 0.25
CA PHE A 14 -27.08 -14.96 -0.15
C PHE A 14 -25.71 -14.96 0.55
N GLU A 15 -25.68 -15.24 1.84
CA GLU A 15 -24.42 -15.37 2.58
C GLU A 15 -23.60 -16.54 2.09
N LYS A 16 -24.24 -17.68 1.81
CA LYS A 16 -23.57 -18.88 1.30
C LYS A 16 -23.01 -18.69 -0.13
N LEU A 17 -23.71 -17.95 -0.98
CA LEU A 17 -23.26 -17.60 -2.32
C LEU A 17 -22.17 -16.54 -2.33
N ASN A 18 -22.18 -15.62 -1.35
CA ASN A 18 -21.18 -14.59 -1.20
C ASN A 18 -19.96 -15.02 -0.37
N THR A 19 -20.04 -16.15 0.33
CA THR A 19 -18.88 -16.70 1.04
C THR A 19 -18.01 -17.43 0.02
N SER A 20 -16.88 -16.83 -0.32
CA SER A 20 -15.91 -17.45 -1.24
C SER A 20 -15.25 -18.66 -0.59
N ASN A 21 -15.38 -19.82 -1.22
CA ASN A 21 -14.68 -21.05 -0.79
C ASN A 21 -13.18 -21.03 -1.16
N ILE A 22 -12.74 -19.99 -1.87
CA ILE A 22 -11.40 -19.85 -2.46
C ILE A 22 -10.59 -18.77 -1.73
N GLN A 23 -11.27 -17.84 -1.04
CA GLN A 23 -10.60 -16.82 -0.22
C GLN A 23 -10.26 -17.40 1.15
N VAL A 24 -8.98 -17.44 1.43
CA VAL A 24 -8.48 -17.70 2.80
C VAL A 24 -8.63 -16.39 3.56
N ASP A 25 -9.23 -16.44 4.76
CA ASP A 25 -9.25 -15.28 5.63
C ASP A 25 -7.79 -14.92 5.98
N PRO A 26 -7.37 -13.66 5.78
CA PRO A 26 -6.02 -13.23 6.19
C PRO A 26 -5.70 -13.53 7.66
N ALA A 27 -6.70 -13.59 8.54
CA ALA A 27 -6.52 -13.96 9.94
C ALA A 27 -6.11 -15.43 10.14
N ASP A 28 -6.43 -16.31 9.20
CA ASP A 28 -6.08 -17.72 9.23
C ASP A 28 -4.67 -18.00 8.67
N LEU A 29 -4.04 -16.99 8.06
CA LEU A 29 -2.69 -17.13 7.52
C LEU A 29 -1.63 -16.85 8.60
N PRO A 30 -0.54 -17.65 8.65
CA PRO A 30 0.63 -17.33 9.47
C PRO A 30 1.15 -15.91 9.13
N PHE A 31 1.59 -15.14 10.11
CA PHE A 31 2.12 -13.79 9.90
C PHE A 31 3.22 -13.74 8.84
N ALA A 32 4.12 -14.73 8.84
CA ALA A 32 5.19 -14.82 7.84
C ALA A 32 4.65 -14.90 6.40
N ALA A 33 3.53 -15.59 6.18
CA ALA A 33 2.89 -15.68 4.87
C ALA A 33 2.24 -14.34 4.47
N GLN A 34 1.65 -13.62 5.43
CA GLN A 34 1.07 -12.29 5.20
C GLN A 34 2.13 -11.24 4.82
N CYS A 35 3.37 -11.38 5.30
CA CYS A 35 4.48 -10.48 4.98
C CYS A 35 4.96 -10.59 3.53
N THR A 36 4.66 -11.67 2.84
CA THR A 36 5.18 -11.93 1.47
C THR A 36 4.76 -10.86 0.47
N GLU A 37 3.51 -10.45 0.50
CA GLU A 37 2.99 -9.46 -0.45
C GLU A 37 3.68 -8.10 -0.30
N PRO A 38 3.66 -7.42 0.85
CA PRO A 38 4.29 -6.11 0.97
C PRO A 38 5.80 -6.15 0.74
N MET A 39 6.49 -7.22 1.11
CA MET A 39 7.92 -7.39 0.81
C MET A 39 8.20 -7.54 -0.68
N THR A 40 7.34 -8.29 -1.39
CA THR A 40 7.47 -8.47 -2.84
C THR A 40 7.26 -7.17 -3.59
N TYR A 41 6.28 -6.38 -3.18
CA TYR A 41 5.91 -5.14 -3.84
C TYR A 41 6.78 -3.94 -3.44
N CYS A 42 7.63 -4.04 -2.41
CA CYS A 42 8.66 -3.05 -2.12
C CYS A 42 9.64 -2.87 -3.28
N TYR A 43 9.96 -3.96 -3.96
CA TYR A 43 10.70 -3.94 -5.22
C TYR A 43 9.74 -4.39 -6.32
N PRO A 44 9.39 -3.52 -7.29
CA PRO A 44 8.38 -3.85 -8.27
C PRO A 44 8.65 -5.19 -8.96
N PRO A 45 7.75 -6.18 -8.84
CA PRO A 45 8.01 -7.53 -9.32
C PRO A 45 7.98 -7.63 -10.84
N GLN A 46 7.39 -6.63 -11.50
CA GLN A 46 7.31 -6.56 -12.95
C GLN A 46 8.36 -5.56 -13.50
N GLN A 47 9.15 -6.02 -14.43
CA GLN A 47 10.15 -5.21 -15.10
C GLN A 47 9.56 -3.92 -15.70
N ASN A 48 8.35 -3.98 -16.25
CA ASN A 48 7.67 -2.81 -16.81
C ASN A 48 7.33 -1.77 -15.74
N MET A 49 6.94 -2.18 -14.52
CA MET A 49 6.64 -1.24 -13.45
C MET A 49 7.89 -0.46 -13.03
N PHE A 50 9.02 -1.15 -12.85
CA PHE A 50 10.29 -0.50 -12.56
C PHE A 50 10.71 0.46 -13.68
N GLN A 51 10.55 0.06 -14.94
CA GLN A 51 10.84 0.90 -16.10
C GLN A 51 9.98 2.16 -16.09
N PHE A 52 8.68 2.05 -15.90
CA PHE A 52 7.77 3.21 -15.94
C PHE A 52 8.01 4.16 -14.77
N TRP A 53 8.16 3.62 -13.56
CA TRP A 53 8.27 4.45 -12.35
C TRP A 53 9.65 5.06 -12.20
N THR A 54 10.69 4.28 -12.42
CA THR A 54 12.07 4.70 -12.22
C THR A 54 12.65 5.29 -13.49
N ASN A 55 12.84 4.47 -14.52
CA ASN A 55 13.61 4.88 -15.70
C ASN A 55 12.91 5.95 -16.55
N LEU A 56 11.58 5.84 -16.72
CA LEU A 56 10.80 6.77 -17.55
C LEU A 56 10.17 7.92 -16.77
N THR A 57 10.42 8.03 -15.47
CA THR A 57 9.91 9.11 -14.62
C THR A 57 11.03 9.70 -13.76
N ILE A 58 11.45 9.02 -12.70
CA ILE A 58 12.38 9.57 -11.69
C ILE A 58 13.75 9.84 -12.32
N ASP A 59 14.29 8.90 -13.06
CA ASP A 59 15.62 9.02 -13.67
C ASP A 59 15.68 10.09 -14.77
N LEU A 60 14.57 10.31 -15.49
CA LEU A 60 14.44 11.40 -16.45
C LEU A 60 14.40 12.76 -15.75
N TYR A 61 13.62 12.89 -14.69
CA TYR A 61 13.54 14.12 -13.90
C TYR A 61 14.85 14.43 -13.18
N GLY A 62 15.56 13.39 -12.73
CA GLY A 62 16.91 13.51 -12.17
C GLY A 62 18.00 13.82 -13.19
N GLY A 63 17.70 13.76 -14.50
CA GLY A 63 18.67 13.99 -15.57
C GLY A 63 19.68 12.86 -15.76
N TYR A 64 19.42 11.67 -15.19
CA TYR A 64 20.29 10.50 -15.36
C TYR A 64 20.09 9.80 -16.70
N PHE A 65 18.88 9.86 -17.24
CA PHE A 65 18.56 9.32 -18.54
C PHE A 65 17.89 10.37 -19.43
N MET A 66 17.96 10.17 -20.73
CA MET A 66 17.14 10.87 -21.69
C MET A 66 16.53 9.86 -22.68
N THR A 67 15.33 10.14 -23.13
CA THR A 67 14.65 9.31 -24.11
C THR A 67 15.18 9.63 -25.52
N PRO A 68 15.75 8.66 -26.24
CA PRO A 68 16.20 8.86 -27.61
C PRO A 68 15.07 8.86 -28.64
N ASN A 69 13.84 8.53 -28.17
CA ASN A 69 12.69 8.28 -29.03
C ASN A 69 11.57 9.26 -28.71
N GLY A 70 11.08 9.98 -29.70
CA GLY A 70 10.01 10.96 -29.56
C GLY A 70 8.65 10.41 -29.11
N ASN A 71 8.51 9.09 -28.97
CA ASN A 71 7.30 8.48 -28.38
C ASN A 71 7.26 8.59 -26.84
N PHE A 72 8.37 8.93 -26.21
CA PHE A 72 8.49 9.14 -24.78
C PHE A 72 8.92 10.59 -24.53
N THR A 73 7.96 11.46 -24.29
CA THR A 73 8.16 12.91 -24.18
C THR A 73 8.53 13.41 -22.79
N ASN A 74 8.87 12.52 -21.86
CA ASN A 74 9.10 12.89 -20.45
C ASN A 74 10.43 13.64 -20.21
N GLY A 75 11.26 13.82 -21.23
CA GLY A 75 12.51 14.57 -21.11
C GLY A 75 12.33 16.08 -20.88
N ASP A 76 11.11 16.59 -21.02
CA ASP A 76 10.73 17.98 -20.78
C ASP A 76 10.10 18.25 -19.39
N MET A 77 10.21 17.26 -18.46
CA MET A 77 9.55 17.32 -17.14
C MET A 77 8.01 17.35 -17.21
N GLY A 78 7.45 16.96 -18.34
CA GLY A 78 6.02 16.86 -18.54
C GLY A 78 5.40 15.73 -17.69
N GLU A 79 4.26 16.01 -17.03
CA GLU A 79 3.53 15.01 -16.27
C GLU A 79 3.05 13.87 -17.18
N ASN A 80 3.38 12.64 -16.80
CA ASN A 80 2.82 11.45 -17.43
C ASN A 80 2.19 10.53 -16.38
N ARG A 81 0.88 10.69 -16.17
CA ARG A 81 0.10 9.91 -15.20
C ARG A 81 0.11 8.41 -15.47
N GLY A 82 0.23 8.02 -16.73
CA GLY A 82 0.33 6.59 -17.09
C GLY A 82 1.61 5.95 -16.58
N HIS A 83 2.68 6.72 -16.43
CA HIS A 83 3.94 6.23 -15.90
C HIS A 83 4.04 6.38 -14.38
N SER A 84 3.61 7.52 -13.83
CA SER A 84 3.77 7.80 -12.40
C SER A 84 2.65 7.22 -11.54
N GLY A 85 1.41 7.14 -12.01
CA GLY A 85 0.25 6.76 -11.19
C GLY A 85 0.36 5.38 -10.55
N GLY A 86 0.99 4.43 -11.23
CA GLY A 86 1.13 3.06 -10.73
C GLY A 86 1.96 2.92 -9.45
N MET A 87 2.91 3.80 -9.17
CA MET A 87 3.68 3.79 -7.94
C MET A 87 2.79 4.12 -6.73
N TYR A 88 1.92 5.12 -6.86
CA TYR A 88 0.97 5.51 -5.83
C TYR A 88 -0.01 4.37 -5.50
N GLU A 89 -0.57 3.76 -6.54
CA GLU A 89 -1.45 2.61 -6.41
C GLU A 89 -0.76 1.42 -5.74
N ASN A 90 0.46 1.08 -6.19
CA ASN A 90 1.27 0.01 -5.60
C ASN A 90 1.50 0.21 -4.11
N TYR A 91 1.82 1.44 -3.69
CA TYR A 91 2.06 1.75 -2.29
C TYR A 91 0.83 1.47 -1.43
N TYR A 92 -0.33 2.01 -1.78
CA TYR A 92 -1.52 1.87 -0.94
C TYR A 92 -2.13 0.48 -1.00
N LEU A 93 -2.19 -0.15 -2.17
CA LEU A 93 -2.81 -1.47 -2.30
C LEU A 93 -1.94 -2.59 -1.72
N HIS A 94 -0.65 -2.57 -1.99
CA HIS A 94 0.20 -3.73 -1.71
C HIS A 94 1.13 -3.52 -0.52
N ILE A 95 1.60 -2.30 -0.27
CA ILE A 95 2.55 -2.04 0.81
C ILE A 95 1.82 -1.53 2.05
N PHE A 96 1.30 -0.31 2.02
CA PHE A 96 0.83 0.41 3.19
C PHE A 96 -0.35 -0.28 3.91
N ASN A 97 -1.39 -0.66 3.17
CA ASN A 97 -2.55 -1.31 3.76
C ASN A 97 -2.21 -2.68 4.37
N ASN A 98 -1.29 -3.41 3.77
CA ASN A 98 -0.85 -4.69 4.32
C ASN A 98 0.06 -4.50 5.53
N THR A 99 1.08 -3.65 5.44
CA THR A 99 2.02 -3.43 6.54
C THR A 99 1.34 -2.91 7.79
N ARG A 100 0.48 -1.87 7.69
CA ARG A 100 -0.23 -1.32 8.85
C ARG A 100 -1.08 -2.37 9.57
N ARG A 101 -1.76 -3.24 8.82
CA ARG A 101 -2.58 -4.32 9.37
C ARG A 101 -1.71 -5.37 10.05
N ILE A 102 -0.62 -5.80 9.41
CA ILE A 102 0.29 -6.81 9.97
C ILE A 102 1.00 -6.26 11.22
N ILE A 103 1.47 -5.02 11.20
CA ILE A 103 2.08 -4.36 12.38
C ILE A 103 1.10 -4.40 13.55
N ALA A 104 -0.14 -3.97 13.36
CA ALA A 104 -1.14 -3.96 14.43
C ALA A 104 -1.42 -5.37 14.98
N GLN A 105 -1.48 -6.39 14.13
CA GLN A 105 -1.68 -7.78 14.54
C GLN A 105 -0.45 -8.34 15.28
N CYS A 106 0.75 -8.07 14.80
CA CYS A 106 2.00 -8.49 15.42
C CYS A 106 2.20 -7.82 16.79
N ASP A 107 1.93 -6.52 16.90
CA ASP A 107 2.01 -5.79 18.16
C ASP A 107 1.04 -6.35 19.19
N ALA A 108 -0.20 -6.68 18.78
CA ALA A 108 -1.22 -7.27 19.65
C ALA A 108 -0.87 -8.69 20.12
N SER A 109 -0.14 -9.46 19.32
CA SER A 109 0.25 -10.84 19.62
C SER A 109 1.66 -10.98 20.21
N GLY A 110 2.42 -9.89 20.30
CA GLY A 110 3.79 -9.89 20.83
C GLY A 110 4.85 -10.36 19.84
N GLU A 111 4.53 -10.46 18.57
CA GLU A 111 5.45 -10.82 17.47
C GLU A 111 6.32 -9.63 17.04
N ARG A 112 7.11 -9.11 17.98
CA ARG A 112 7.85 -7.85 17.83
C ARG A 112 8.80 -7.85 16.64
N GLY A 113 9.56 -8.94 16.43
CA GLY A 113 10.51 -9.03 15.32
C GLY A 113 9.86 -8.87 13.95
N LEU A 114 8.68 -9.48 13.74
CA LEU A 114 7.92 -9.31 12.50
C LEU A 114 7.32 -7.91 12.38
N SER A 115 6.83 -7.34 13.49
CA SER A 115 6.39 -5.94 13.53
C SER A 115 7.51 -4.99 13.09
N GLY A 116 8.72 -5.16 13.64
CA GLY A 116 9.90 -4.39 13.26
C GLY A 116 10.24 -4.48 11.77
N VAL A 117 10.25 -5.70 11.22
CA VAL A 117 10.47 -5.89 9.77
C VAL A 117 9.41 -5.17 8.93
N MET A 118 8.13 -5.25 9.30
CA MET A 118 7.06 -4.59 8.57
C MET A 118 7.11 -3.06 8.69
N ARG A 119 7.58 -2.51 9.81
CA ARG A 119 7.85 -1.07 9.95
C ARG A 119 8.94 -0.60 8.98
N ILE A 120 10.00 -1.38 8.79
CA ILE A 120 11.05 -1.08 7.80
C ILE A 120 10.47 -1.08 6.39
N VAL A 121 9.67 -2.10 6.05
CA VAL A 121 9.00 -2.20 4.75
C VAL A 121 8.05 -1.01 4.52
N GLN A 122 7.27 -0.64 5.52
CA GLN A 122 6.37 0.52 5.46
C GLN A 122 7.14 1.83 5.27
N ALA A 123 8.20 2.05 6.05
CA ALA A 123 9.04 3.25 5.94
C ALA A 123 9.68 3.34 4.56
N TYR A 124 10.20 2.25 4.01
CA TYR A 124 10.76 2.22 2.66
C TYR A 124 9.73 2.58 1.59
N GLY A 125 8.55 1.96 1.62
CA GLY A 125 7.47 2.28 0.67
C GLY A 125 7.00 3.72 0.79
N THR A 126 6.88 4.24 2.02
CA THR A 126 6.52 5.65 2.28
C THR A 126 7.58 6.60 1.74
N LEU A 127 8.88 6.31 1.94
CA LEU A 127 9.99 7.10 1.40
C LEU A 127 9.89 7.21 -0.12
N MET A 128 9.83 6.09 -0.82
CA MET A 128 9.75 6.07 -2.27
C MET A 128 8.55 6.86 -2.80
N THR A 129 7.41 6.76 -2.10
CA THR A 129 6.18 7.42 -2.54
C THR A 129 6.20 8.91 -2.25
N THR A 130 6.62 9.33 -1.06
CA THR A 130 6.68 10.76 -0.72
C THR A 130 7.77 11.49 -1.51
N ASP A 131 8.85 10.83 -1.89
CA ASP A 131 9.90 11.42 -2.74
C ASP A 131 9.40 11.66 -4.18
N ALA A 132 8.49 10.80 -4.66
CA ALA A 132 7.89 10.95 -5.98
C ALA A 132 6.74 11.97 -6.02
N TYR A 133 5.92 12.03 -4.96
CA TYR A 133 4.66 12.79 -4.96
C TYR A 133 4.64 13.95 -3.95
N GLY A 134 5.59 14.04 -3.02
CA GLY A 134 5.56 15.01 -1.93
C GLY A 134 4.56 14.60 -0.83
N PRO A 135 3.63 15.48 -0.43
CA PRO A 135 2.61 15.16 0.56
C PRO A 135 1.73 13.98 0.15
N ILE A 136 1.50 13.05 1.07
CA ILE A 136 0.60 11.87 0.88
C ILE A 136 -0.22 11.61 2.14
N PRO A 137 -1.40 10.98 2.05
CA PRO A 137 -2.15 10.54 3.22
C PRO A 137 -1.41 9.42 3.97
N TYR A 138 -1.18 9.60 5.26
CA TYR A 138 -0.51 8.62 6.12
C TYR A 138 -1.16 8.55 7.51
N SER A 139 -1.03 9.60 8.32
CA SER A 139 -1.54 9.63 9.69
C SER A 139 -3.05 9.51 9.77
N SER A 140 -3.76 10.16 8.86
CA SER A 140 -5.23 10.08 8.77
C SER A 140 -5.74 8.67 8.45
N ILE A 141 -4.98 7.90 7.67
CA ILE A 141 -5.33 6.49 7.41
C ILE A 141 -5.01 5.62 8.62
N LEU A 142 -3.90 5.88 9.33
CA LEU A 142 -3.52 5.12 10.53
C LEU A 142 -4.49 5.35 11.69
N SER A 143 -5.03 6.56 11.85
CA SER A 143 -5.99 6.88 12.90
C SER A 143 -7.32 6.15 12.73
N GLY A 144 -7.72 5.85 11.49
CA GLY A 144 -9.00 5.21 11.18
C GLY A 144 -10.24 6.05 11.50
N GLU A 145 -10.06 7.34 11.80
CA GLU A 145 -11.15 8.23 12.23
C GLU A 145 -12.12 8.59 11.12
N ASN A 146 -11.67 8.50 9.86
CA ASN A 146 -12.50 8.87 8.72
C ASN A 146 -12.20 7.96 7.51
N GLU A 147 -13.22 7.27 7.04
CA GLU A 147 -13.09 6.37 5.89
C GLU A 147 -13.32 7.05 4.53
N VAL A 148 -13.78 8.30 4.53
CA VAL A 148 -14.20 9.02 3.30
C VAL A 148 -13.19 10.07 2.88
N TYR A 149 -12.54 10.72 3.84
CA TYR A 149 -11.57 11.78 3.58
C TYR A 149 -10.28 11.50 4.32
N PHE A 150 -9.17 11.54 3.58
CA PHE A 150 -7.84 11.39 4.15
C PHE A 150 -7.09 12.70 3.99
N GLU A 151 -6.62 13.25 5.11
CA GLU A 151 -5.75 14.43 5.10
C GLU A 151 -4.35 14.04 4.63
N PHE A 152 -3.72 14.95 3.90
CA PHE A 152 -2.36 14.77 3.42
C PHE A 152 -1.37 15.26 4.49
N ASP A 153 -0.45 14.39 4.87
CA ASP A 153 0.68 14.77 5.71
C ASP A 153 1.74 15.49 4.89
N SER A 154 2.39 16.48 5.49
CA SER A 154 3.53 17.12 4.85
C SER A 154 4.69 16.13 4.70
N GLN A 155 5.52 16.27 3.67
CA GLN A 155 6.71 15.43 3.50
C GLN A 155 7.60 15.46 4.75
N LYS A 156 7.73 16.61 5.41
CA LYS A 156 8.48 16.75 6.66
C LYS A 156 7.94 15.86 7.78
N ASP A 157 6.62 15.78 7.92
CA ASP A 157 6.01 14.97 8.99
C ASP A 157 6.05 13.48 8.63
N LEU A 158 5.95 13.14 7.36
CA LEU A 158 6.20 11.78 6.87
C LEU A 158 7.61 11.29 7.19
N TYR A 159 8.63 12.12 6.94
CA TYR A 159 10.01 11.76 7.28
C TYR A 159 10.22 11.57 8.79
N LYS A 160 9.56 12.36 9.63
CA LYS A 160 9.59 12.15 11.09
C LYS A 160 8.94 10.82 11.47
N ALA A 161 7.74 10.55 10.95
CA ALA A 161 7.03 9.29 11.21
C ALA A 161 7.86 8.08 10.79
N MET A 162 8.49 8.11 9.61
CA MET A 162 9.40 7.04 9.16
C MET A 162 10.58 6.85 10.11
N LEU A 163 11.19 7.92 10.60
CA LEU A 163 12.32 7.83 11.56
C LEU A 163 11.88 7.25 12.92
N GLU A 164 10.67 7.57 13.37
CA GLU A 164 10.07 6.99 14.57
C GLU A 164 9.78 5.49 14.38
N ASP A 165 9.20 5.10 13.26
CA ASP A 165 8.96 3.69 12.91
C ASP A 165 10.26 2.90 12.83
N LEU A 166 11.31 3.44 12.19
CA LEU A 166 12.63 2.80 12.11
C LEU A 166 13.31 2.69 13.48
N SER A 167 13.16 3.71 14.33
CA SER A 167 13.67 3.67 15.71
C SER A 167 12.98 2.58 16.53
N THR A 168 11.66 2.42 16.36
CA THR A 168 10.91 1.34 16.99
C THR A 168 11.35 -0.02 16.46
N ALA A 169 11.51 -0.15 15.14
CA ALA A 169 11.96 -1.38 14.51
C ALA A 169 13.32 -1.87 15.02
N ILE A 170 14.29 -0.96 15.22
CA ILE A 170 15.61 -1.29 15.80
C ILE A 170 15.47 -1.89 17.21
N THR A 171 14.47 -1.48 17.96
CA THR A 171 14.23 -1.98 19.31
C THR A 171 13.51 -3.32 19.30
N ASP A 172 12.74 -3.59 18.26
CA ASP A 172 11.89 -4.77 18.12
C ASP A 172 12.61 -5.97 17.48
N ILE A 173 13.68 -5.75 16.73
CA ILE A 173 14.54 -6.75 16.11
C ILE A 173 15.77 -7.04 16.98
#